data_01bbff133ad42af79b598f58ce8793bc
#
_entry.id   01bbff133ad42af79b598f58ce8793bc
#
_cell.length_a   1.000
_cell.length_b   1.000
_cell.length_c   1.000
_cell.angle_alpha   90.00
_cell.angle_beta   90.00
_cell.angle_gamma   90.00
#
_symmetry.space_group_name_H-M   'P 1'
#
loop_
_entity.id
_entity.type
_entity.pdbx_description
1 polymer ?
#
loop_
_entity_poly.entity_id
_entity_poly.type
_entity_poly.pdbx_seq_one_letter_code
_entity_poly.pdbx_strand_id
1 'polypeptide(L)'
;DIKFRQNKKTFEDNGLEIPTTWEEFTAVCDKLKEAGITPVGMHGKDPARVGHLFQAATVAWAPDGVETIGKVVSGEAKIEGDEEFKNVFEKMNTLLSYANEDALALSDTTCYENFVNGEYAMTITGSYARGTIQSINPNLEIGVFPLPNDTYDDTKCLSGIDAAICVSAQASDKEKDAAYRFLSYLADPENAQIFCDNDGAPSCITGVASNDDGIKPMVDMINAGKTHDWMASTIDNNVTTDLYNVVQGFWANKDVDAVMKDMDVSIEISSAQ
;
A
#
# COMPACT_ATOMS: atom_id res chain seq x y z
N ASP A 1 5.73 1.98 -0.76
CA ASP A 1 4.77 2.41 0.27
C ASP A 1 3.34 2.36 -0.26
N ILE A 2 2.37 1.98 0.59
CA ILE A 2 0.93 1.98 0.29
C ILE A 2 0.25 2.97 1.22
N LYS A 3 -0.61 3.82 0.65
CA LYS A 3 -1.23 4.94 1.34
C LYS A 3 -2.52 5.39 0.66
N PHE A 4 -3.33 6.16 1.35
CA PHE A 4 -4.39 6.92 0.73
C PHE A 4 -3.84 8.08 -0.08
N ARG A 5 -4.41 8.29 -1.26
CA ARG A 5 -4.30 9.52 -2.06
C ARG A 5 -5.68 10.18 -2.07
N GLN A 6 -5.76 11.42 -1.64
CA GLN A 6 -7.01 12.18 -1.63
C GLN A 6 -6.97 13.33 -2.64
N ASN A 7 -8.11 13.61 -3.24
CA ASN A 7 -8.33 14.79 -4.05
C ASN A 7 -8.55 16.00 -3.13
N LYS A 8 -7.56 16.92 -3.09
CA LYS A 8 -7.62 18.09 -2.20
C LYS A 8 -8.87 18.93 -2.40
N LYS A 9 -9.24 19.16 -3.67
CA LYS A 9 -10.43 19.95 -3.98
C LYS A 9 -11.72 19.30 -3.45
N THR A 10 -11.85 17.99 -3.58
CA THR A 10 -13.01 17.27 -3.03
C THR A 10 -13.10 17.42 -1.51
N PHE A 11 -11.97 17.35 -0.82
CA PHE A 11 -11.91 17.55 0.63
C PHE A 11 -12.27 18.99 1.02
N GLU A 12 -11.69 19.98 0.37
CA GLU A 12 -11.97 21.39 0.60
C GLU A 12 -13.45 21.75 0.34
N ASP A 13 -14.00 21.32 -0.79
CA ASP A 13 -15.40 21.58 -1.17
C ASP A 13 -16.39 20.99 -0.16
N ASN A 14 -16.02 19.92 0.56
CA ASN A 14 -16.85 19.27 1.57
C ASN A 14 -16.45 19.61 3.03
N GLY A 15 -15.49 20.52 3.22
CA GLY A 15 -15.03 20.93 4.55
C GLY A 15 -14.43 19.79 5.37
N LEU A 16 -13.65 18.92 4.71
CA LEU A 16 -13.04 17.74 5.31
C LEU A 16 -11.55 18.01 5.63
N GLU A 17 -11.15 17.53 6.80
CA GLU A 17 -9.75 17.49 7.22
C GLU A 17 -9.15 16.11 6.90
N ILE A 18 -7.81 16.02 6.79
CA ILE A 18 -7.12 14.74 6.64
C ILE A 18 -7.24 13.95 7.94
N PRO A 19 -7.82 12.73 7.90
CA PRO A 19 -8.01 11.93 9.10
C PRO A 19 -6.66 11.40 9.62
N THR A 20 -6.49 11.42 10.93
CA THR A 20 -5.32 10.92 11.65
C THR A 20 -5.60 9.65 12.44
N THR A 21 -6.88 9.36 12.69
CA THR A 21 -7.34 8.17 13.38
C THR A 21 -8.36 7.40 12.53
N TRP A 22 -8.58 6.13 12.87
CA TRP A 22 -9.60 5.30 12.21
C TRP A 22 -11.02 5.86 12.38
N GLU A 23 -11.34 6.39 13.55
CA GLU A 23 -12.64 7.04 13.82
C GLU A 23 -12.84 8.28 12.92
N GLU A 24 -11.84 9.14 12.81
CA GLU A 24 -11.87 10.30 11.91
C GLU A 24 -12.02 9.87 10.44
N PHE A 25 -11.32 8.80 10.03
CA PHE A 25 -11.42 8.27 8.67
C PHE A 25 -12.84 7.80 8.33
N THR A 26 -13.47 7.04 9.22
CA THR A 26 -14.85 6.57 9.02
C THR A 26 -15.83 7.74 8.99
N ALA A 27 -15.64 8.75 9.84
CA ALA A 27 -16.46 9.95 9.84
C ALA A 27 -16.31 10.78 8.54
N VAL A 28 -15.11 10.85 7.96
CA VAL A 28 -14.87 11.46 6.63
C VAL A 28 -15.59 10.67 5.55
N CYS A 29 -15.49 9.34 5.56
CA CYS A 29 -16.18 8.48 4.59
C CYS A 29 -17.71 8.61 4.67
N ASP A 30 -18.27 8.68 5.88
CA ASP A 30 -19.72 8.87 6.07
C ASP A 30 -20.21 10.19 5.49
N LYS A 31 -19.50 11.30 5.76
CA LYS A 31 -19.82 12.61 5.17
C LYS A 31 -19.75 12.61 3.63
N LEU A 32 -18.76 11.93 3.05
CA LEU A 32 -18.65 11.79 1.59
C LEU A 32 -19.84 11.00 1.03
N LYS A 33 -20.24 9.90 1.67
CA LYS A 33 -21.44 9.14 1.27
C LYS A 33 -22.71 9.98 1.37
N GLU A 34 -22.88 10.77 2.43
CA GLU A 34 -24.02 11.69 2.58
C GLU A 34 -24.05 12.75 1.46
N ALA A 35 -22.87 13.18 0.97
CA ALA A 35 -22.72 14.07 -0.17
C ALA A 35 -22.93 13.38 -1.53
N GLY A 36 -23.16 12.06 -1.56
CA GLY A 36 -23.29 11.27 -2.80
C GLY A 36 -21.98 10.99 -3.52
N ILE A 37 -20.85 11.10 -2.81
CA ILE A 37 -19.50 10.85 -3.37
C ILE A 37 -19.02 9.48 -2.88
N THR A 38 -18.52 8.64 -3.78
CA THR A 38 -17.85 7.40 -3.39
C THR A 38 -16.57 7.72 -2.60
N PRO A 39 -16.46 7.32 -1.32
CA PRO A 39 -15.32 7.73 -0.50
C PRO A 39 -13.98 7.20 -1.03
N VAL A 40 -13.91 5.90 -1.37
CA VAL A 40 -12.66 5.23 -1.72
C VAL A 40 -12.77 4.47 -3.02
N GLY A 41 -11.97 4.82 -4.01
CA GLY A 41 -11.75 4.01 -5.20
C GLY A 41 -10.79 2.87 -4.88
N MET A 42 -11.25 1.64 -5.03
CA MET A 42 -10.47 0.41 -4.83
C MET A 42 -10.43 -0.40 -6.12
N HIS A 43 -9.33 -1.13 -6.33
CA HIS A 43 -9.09 -1.93 -7.52
C HIS A 43 -8.50 -3.29 -7.13
N GLY A 44 -9.27 -4.32 -7.29
CA GLY A 44 -8.96 -5.68 -6.85
C GLY A 44 -8.93 -6.72 -7.96
N LYS A 45 -8.96 -6.31 -9.24
CA LYS A 45 -8.88 -7.24 -10.38
C LYS A 45 -7.56 -8.02 -10.39
N ASP A 46 -6.46 -7.36 -10.01
CA ASP A 46 -5.15 -7.98 -9.84
C ASP A 46 -4.95 -8.38 -8.36
N PRO A 47 -4.77 -9.68 -8.04
CA PRO A 47 -4.52 -10.13 -6.68
C PRO A 47 -3.34 -9.43 -5.99
N ALA A 48 -2.30 -9.06 -6.75
CA ALA A 48 -1.15 -8.36 -6.20
C ALA A 48 -1.54 -6.99 -5.61
N ARG A 49 -2.52 -6.30 -6.20
CA ARG A 49 -3.01 -5.01 -5.68
C ARG A 49 -3.78 -5.18 -4.37
N VAL A 50 -4.59 -6.23 -4.29
CA VAL A 50 -5.27 -6.63 -3.03
C VAL A 50 -4.24 -6.99 -1.97
N GLY A 51 -3.21 -7.74 -2.35
CA GLY A 51 -2.11 -8.13 -1.48
C GLY A 51 -1.31 -6.94 -0.96
N HIS A 52 -1.06 -5.92 -1.77
CA HIS A 52 -0.40 -4.69 -1.31
C HIS A 52 -1.22 -3.97 -0.24
N LEU A 53 -2.55 -3.87 -0.43
CA LEU A 53 -3.42 -3.31 0.61
C LEU A 53 -3.44 -4.18 1.86
N PHE A 54 -3.52 -5.50 1.71
CA PHE A 54 -3.48 -6.42 2.84
C PHE A 54 -2.20 -6.27 3.68
N GLN A 55 -1.03 -6.18 3.04
CA GLN A 55 0.23 -5.92 3.75
C GLN A 55 0.20 -4.59 4.50
N ALA A 56 -0.31 -3.52 3.85
CA ALA A 56 -0.42 -2.22 4.51
C ALA A 56 -1.41 -2.25 5.67
N ALA A 57 -2.53 -2.95 5.54
CA ALA A 57 -3.52 -3.16 6.59
C ALA A 57 -2.94 -3.97 7.76
N THR A 58 -2.19 -5.03 7.48
CA THR A 58 -1.48 -5.80 8.50
C THR A 58 -0.52 -4.91 9.30
N VAL A 59 0.32 -4.14 8.61
CA VAL A 59 1.27 -3.22 9.27
C VAL A 59 0.56 -2.14 10.10
N ALA A 60 -0.58 -1.63 9.61
CA ALA A 60 -1.32 -0.57 10.28
C ALA A 60 -2.14 -1.06 11.47
N TRP A 61 -2.72 -2.26 11.41
CA TRP A 61 -3.77 -2.70 12.34
C TRP A 61 -3.44 -3.98 13.12
N ALA A 62 -2.34 -4.66 12.80
CA ALA A 62 -1.81 -5.83 13.52
C ALA A 62 -0.33 -5.60 13.82
N PRO A 63 0.02 -5.02 14.99
CA PRO A 63 1.40 -4.65 15.34
C PRO A 63 2.40 -5.78 15.17
N ASP A 64 2.01 -7.01 15.50
CA ASP A 64 2.82 -8.23 15.41
C ASP A 64 2.45 -9.12 14.20
N GLY A 65 1.58 -8.64 13.31
CA GLY A 65 0.97 -9.45 12.26
C GLY A 65 1.96 -10.10 11.29
N VAL A 66 3.02 -9.40 10.88
CA VAL A 66 4.06 -9.97 10.00
C VAL A 66 4.85 -11.06 10.73
N GLU A 67 5.17 -10.86 12.01
CA GLU A 67 5.82 -11.87 12.86
C GLU A 67 4.92 -13.09 13.06
N THR A 68 3.63 -12.86 13.29
CA THR A 68 2.62 -13.94 13.40
C THR A 68 2.57 -14.78 12.14
N ILE A 69 2.55 -14.19 10.94
CA ILE A 69 2.63 -14.94 9.67
C ILE A 69 3.92 -15.79 9.63
N GLY A 70 5.06 -15.24 10.04
CA GLY A 70 6.31 -15.98 10.14
C GLY A 70 6.23 -17.20 11.07
N LYS A 71 5.55 -17.06 12.21
CA LYS A 71 5.29 -18.16 13.15
C LYS A 71 4.33 -19.21 12.59
N VAL A 72 3.35 -18.78 11.76
CA VAL A 72 2.45 -19.71 11.06
C VAL A 72 3.22 -20.50 10.01
N VAL A 73 4.11 -19.87 9.26
CA VAL A 73 5.01 -20.54 8.30
C VAL A 73 5.90 -21.58 8.97
N SER A 74 6.38 -21.30 10.18
CA SER A 74 7.18 -22.29 10.98
C SER A 74 6.32 -23.32 11.73
N GLY A 75 5.00 -23.22 11.69
CA GLY A 75 4.08 -24.12 12.40
C GLY A 75 3.92 -23.83 13.89
N GLU A 76 4.36 -22.67 14.36
CA GLU A 76 4.35 -22.26 15.78
C GLU A 76 3.08 -21.51 16.20
N ALA A 77 2.31 -21.01 15.22
CA ALA A 77 1.08 -20.24 15.44
C ALA A 77 0.00 -20.59 14.43
N LYS A 78 -1.16 -19.95 14.56
CA LYS A 78 -2.25 -19.93 13.60
C LYS A 78 -2.83 -18.55 13.47
N ILE A 79 -3.38 -18.24 12.27
CA ILE A 79 -4.15 -17.02 12.03
C ILE A 79 -5.60 -17.21 12.50
N GLU A 80 -6.14 -18.43 12.36
CA GLU A 80 -7.47 -18.77 12.88
C GLU A 80 -7.55 -18.50 14.39
N GLY A 81 -8.41 -17.54 14.78
CA GLY A 81 -8.59 -17.13 16.18
C GLY A 81 -7.63 -16.07 16.68
N ASP A 82 -6.76 -15.52 15.82
CA ASP A 82 -5.89 -14.39 16.18
C ASP A 82 -6.68 -13.07 16.17
N GLU A 83 -6.71 -12.36 17.31
CA GLU A 83 -7.52 -11.14 17.48
C GLU A 83 -6.97 -9.95 16.66
N GLU A 84 -5.66 -9.89 16.38
CA GLU A 84 -5.09 -8.84 15.54
C GLU A 84 -5.52 -9.03 14.07
N PHE A 85 -5.45 -10.24 13.53
CA PHE A 85 -5.93 -10.52 12.17
C PHE A 85 -7.44 -10.36 12.04
N LYS A 86 -8.19 -10.73 13.07
CA LYS A 86 -9.63 -10.45 13.12
C LYS A 86 -9.90 -8.95 12.99
N ASN A 87 -9.21 -8.11 13.76
CA ASN A 87 -9.31 -6.65 13.65
C ASN A 87 -8.93 -6.13 12.24
N VAL A 88 -7.86 -6.69 11.62
CA VAL A 88 -7.49 -6.35 10.24
C VAL A 88 -8.65 -6.58 9.28
N PHE A 89 -9.26 -7.76 9.31
CA PHE A 89 -10.34 -8.10 8.37
C PHE A 89 -11.66 -7.40 8.68
N GLU A 90 -11.98 -7.11 9.94
CA GLU A 90 -13.14 -6.28 10.32
C GLU A 90 -12.98 -4.83 9.80
N LYS A 91 -11.79 -4.23 9.96
CA LYS A 91 -11.50 -2.91 9.39
C LYS A 91 -11.46 -2.93 7.86
N MET A 92 -10.95 -4.00 7.23
CA MET A 92 -11.05 -4.17 5.78
C MET A 92 -12.49 -4.28 5.30
N ASN A 93 -13.38 -4.98 6.01
CA ASN A 93 -14.81 -5.01 5.70
C ASN A 93 -15.45 -3.63 5.77
N THR A 94 -15.09 -2.86 6.79
CA THR A 94 -15.54 -1.47 6.92
C THR A 94 -15.04 -0.63 5.74
N LEU A 95 -13.76 -0.75 5.38
CA LEU A 95 -13.17 -0.07 4.22
C LEU A 95 -13.87 -0.44 2.90
N LEU A 96 -14.15 -1.73 2.69
CA LEU A 96 -14.89 -2.23 1.52
C LEU A 96 -16.32 -1.69 1.46
N SER A 97 -16.94 -1.33 2.59
CA SER A 97 -18.28 -0.70 2.63
C SER A 97 -18.26 0.75 2.12
N TYR A 98 -17.11 1.38 2.06
CA TYR A 98 -16.87 2.72 1.53
C TYR A 98 -16.31 2.72 0.10
N ALA A 99 -16.03 1.54 -0.45
CA ALA A 99 -15.46 1.40 -1.78
C ALA A 99 -16.51 1.39 -2.89
N ASN A 100 -16.04 1.54 -4.12
CA ASN A 100 -16.84 1.31 -5.32
C ASN A 100 -17.32 -0.15 -5.41
N GLU A 101 -18.54 -0.36 -5.88
CA GLU A 101 -19.17 -1.70 -5.95
C GLU A 101 -18.43 -2.68 -6.87
N ASP A 102 -17.78 -2.17 -7.90
CA ASP A 102 -17.06 -2.94 -8.92
C ASP A 102 -15.57 -3.15 -8.60
N ALA A 103 -15.14 -2.93 -7.36
CA ALA A 103 -13.74 -2.99 -6.93
C ALA A 103 -12.99 -4.24 -7.40
N LEU A 104 -13.61 -5.43 -7.36
CA LEU A 104 -13.00 -6.69 -7.81
C LEU A 104 -12.85 -6.82 -9.33
N ALA A 105 -13.61 -6.05 -10.10
CA ALA A 105 -13.54 -6.06 -11.56
C ALA A 105 -12.63 -4.95 -12.11
N LEU A 106 -12.32 -3.95 -11.28
CA LEU A 106 -11.65 -2.73 -11.71
C LEU A 106 -10.12 -2.92 -11.76
N SER A 107 -9.53 -2.46 -12.87
CA SER A 107 -8.07 -2.35 -12.98
C SER A 107 -7.57 -1.11 -12.23
N ASP A 108 -6.29 -1.09 -11.87
CA ASP A 108 -5.64 0.09 -11.28
C ASP A 108 -5.74 1.32 -12.19
N THR A 109 -5.47 1.17 -13.49
CA THR A 109 -5.55 2.28 -14.45
C THR A 109 -6.94 2.91 -14.49
N THR A 110 -8.01 2.10 -14.60
CA THR A 110 -9.38 2.60 -14.62
C THR A 110 -9.77 3.24 -13.29
N CYS A 111 -9.30 2.68 -12.16
CA CYS A 111 -9.51 3.29 -10.85
C CYS A 111 -8.86 4.69 -10.75
N TYR A 112 -7.65 4.85 -11.29
CA TYR A 112 -6.97 6.15 -11.29
C TYR A 112 -7.66 7.15 -12.22
N GLU A 113 -8.19 6.71 -13.38
CA GLU A 113 -9.00 7.56 -14.26
C GLU A 113 -10.25 8.08 -13.53
N ASN A 114 -10.98 7.21 -12.86
CA ASN A 114 -12.18 7.56 -12.10
C ASN A 114 -11.86 8.49 -10.91
N PHE A 115 -10.74 8.24 -10.21
CA PHE A 115 -10.26 9.13 -9.14
C PHE A 115 -9.92 10.52 -9.67
N VAL A 116 -9.21 10.61 -10.80
CA VAL A 116 -8.85 11.89 -11.44
C VAL A 116 -10.08 12.65 -11.93
N ASN A 117 -11.10 11.93 -12.37
CA ASN A 117 -12.39 12.51 -12.81
C ASN A 117 -13.29 12.92 -11.63
N GLY A 118 -12.89 12.63 -10.39
CA GLY A 118 -13.63 13.01 -9.18
C GLY A 118 -14.79 12.07 -8.82
N GLU A 119 -14.85 10.87 -9.42
CA GLU A 119 -15.84 9.86 -9.05
C GLU A 119 -15.57 9.26 -7.67
N TYR A 120 -14.30 9.28 -7.25
CA TYR A 120 -13.84 8.87 -5.93
C TYR A 120 -13.12 10.02 -5.24
N ALA A 121 -13.39 10.21 -3.94
CA ALA A 121 -12.69 11.22 -3.15
C ALA A 121 -11.25 10.82 -2.84
N MET A 122 -11.03 9.52 -2.67
CA MET A 122 -9.75 8.92 -2.32
C MET A 122 -9.49 7.66 -3.16
N THR A 123 -8.21 7.25 -3.24
CA THR A 123 -7.83 5.89 -3.68
C THR A 123 -6.67 5.39 -2.82
N ILE A 124 -6.52 4.06 -2.71
CA ILE A 124 -5.42 3.43 -1.97
C ILE A 124 -4.46 2.83 -2.99
N THR A 125 -3.20 3.29 -2.95
CA THR A 125 -2.17 2.80 -3.87
C THR A 125 -0.77 3.20 -3.41
N GLY A 126 0.24 2.68 -4.09
CA GLY A 126 1.65 3.03 -3.86
C GLY A 126 2.11 4.31 -4.55
N SER A 127 3.37 4.68 -4.31
CA SER A 127 4.03 5.82 -4.96
C SER A 127 4.03 5.68 -6.47
N TYR A 128 4.21 4.48 -6.97
CA TYR A 128 4.25 4.14 -8.41
C TYR A 128 3.02 4.64 -9.21
N ALA A 129 1.88 4.87 -8.56
CA ALA A 129 0.68 5.39 -9.23
C ALA A 129 0.79 6.87 -9.61
N ARG A 130 1.74 7.61 -9.02
CA ARG A 130 1.88 9.06 -9.24
C ARG A 130 2.02 9.41 -10.71
N GLY A 131 2.96 8.77 -11.40
CA GLY A 131 3.21 9.03 -12.82
C GLY A 131 1.98 8.83 -13.68
N THR A 132 1.23 7.75 -13.45
CA THR A 132 -0.03 7.48 -14.16
C THR A 132 -1.08 8.54 -13.88
N ILE A 133 -1.32 8.87 -12.61
CA ILE A 133 -2.32 9.89 -12.20
C ILE A 133 -1.97 11.27 -12.80
N GLN A 134 -0.71 11.68 -12.72
CA GLN A 134 -0.25 12.95 -13.28
C GLN A 134 -0.29 12.99 -14.81
N SER A 135 -0.12 11.86 -15.49
CA SER A 135 -0.27 11.80 -16.94
C SER A 135 -1.70 12.03 -17.40
N ILE A 136 -2.70 11.68 -16.59
CA ILE A 136 -4.12 11.91 -16.86
C ILE A 136 -4.48 13.38 -16.59
N ASN A 137 -4.07 13.91 -15.42
CA ASN A 137 -4.29 15.32 -15.09
C ASN A 137 -3.10 15.88 -14.28
N PRO A 138 -2.18 16.62 -14.93
CA PRO A 138 -1.00 17.18 -14.28
C PRO A 138 -1.31 18.30 -13.25
N ASN A 139 -2.53 18.84 -13.29
CA ASN A 139 -2.98 19.92 -12.40
C ASN A 139 -3.80 19.41 -11.21
N LEU A 140 -4.00 18.10 -11.07
CA LEU A 140 -4.74 17.56 -9.94
C LEU A 140 -3.92 17.69 -8.65
N GLU A 141 -4.43 18.45 -7.71
CA GLU A 141 -3.82 18.56 -6.39
C GLU A 141 -4.19 17.37 -5.51
N ILE A 142 -3.17 16.58 -5.14
CA ILE A 142 -3.30 15.35 -4.36
C ILE A 142 -2.61 15.54 -3.02
N GLY A 143 -3.27 15.12 -1.94
CA GLY A 143 -2.64 14.86 -0.66
C GLY A 143 -2.47 13.38 -0.42
N VAL A 144 -1.61 13.00 0.53
CA VAL A 144 -1.44 11.61 0.95
C VAL A 144 -1.48 11.51 2.47
N PHE A 145 -1.95 10.36 2.96
CA PHE A 145 -1.89 10.00 4.37
C PHE A 145 -1.81 8.48 4.52
N PRO A 146 -1.20 7.95 5.59
CA PRO A 146 -1.10 6.51 5.83
C PRO A 146 -2.48 5.92 6.12
N LEU A 147 -2.59 4.59 6.15
CA LEU A 147 -3.77 3.92 6.71
C LEU A 147 -3.85 4.27 8.21
N PRO A 148 -4.90 4.99 8.65
CA PRO A 148 -4.95 5.41 10.05
C PRO A 148 -5.18 4.23 10.99
N ASN A 149 -4.55 4.25 12.16
CA ASN A 149 -4.86 3.34 13.25
C ASN A 149 -5.83 4.03 14.25
N ASP A 150 -6.15 3.35 15.35
CA ASP A 150 -7.05 3.89 16.37
C ASP A 150 -6.47 5.14 17.05
N THR A 151 -5.14 5.23 17.13
CA THR A 151 -4.42 6.45 17.52
C THR A 151 -3.37 6.83 16.47
N TYR A 152 -3.06 8.11 16.37
CA TYR A 152 -2.00 8.60 15.47
C TYR A 152 -0.61 8.04 15.84
N ASP A 153 -0.36 7.85 17.14
CA ASP A 153 0.93 7.38 17.61
C ASP A 153 1.20 5.91 17.25
N ASP A 154 0.15 5.10 17.13
CA ASP A 154 0.23 3.69 16.72
C ASP A 154 0.25 3.52 15.19
N THR A 155 0.01 4.59 14.45
CA THR A 155 0.02 4.52 12.98
C THR A 155 1.42 4.23 12.46
N LYS A 156 1.53 3.15 11.69
CA LYS A 156 2.75 2.77 10.94
C LYS A 156 2.42 2.69 9.46
N CYS A 157 3.42 2.90 8.61
CA CYS A 157 3.25 2.74 7.17
C CYS A 157 4.11 1.59 6.63
N LEU A 158 3.57 0.89 5.65
CA LEU A 158 4.32 -0.06 4.86
C LEU A 158 5.29 0.69 3.97
N SER A 159 6.58 0.55 4.19
CA SER A 159 7.63 1.17 3.38
C SER A 159 8.92 0.36 3.48
N GLY A 160 9.58 0.15 2.37
CA GLY A 160 10.83 -0.58 2.28
C GLY A 160 11.40 -0.47 0.87
N ILE A 161 12.36 -1.32 0.53
CA ILE A 161 12.93 -1.39 -0.80
C ILE A 161 11.85 -1.87 -1.77
N ASP A 162 11.46 -1.02 -2.72
CA ASP A 162 10.46 -1.34 -3.75
C ASP A 162 11.13 -2.02 -4.94
N ALA A 163 12.20 -1.43 -5.47
CA ALA A 163 12.93 -1.95 -6.61
C ALA A 163 14.44 -1.90 -6.37
N ALA A 164 15.13 -2.94 -6.82
CA ALA A 164 16.59 -3.02 -6.79
C ALA A 164 17.15 -3.33 -8.19
N ILE A 165 18.23 -2.66 -8.55
CA ILE A 165 18.97 -2.96 -9.79
C ILE A 165 20.10 -3.91 -9.45
N CYS A 166 20.07 -5.10 -10.04
CA CYS A 166 21.06 -6.14 -9.82
C CYS A 166 21.96 -6.33 -11.05
N VAL A 167 23.23 -6.60 -10.80
CA VAL A 167 24.19 -6.97 -11.84
C VAL A 167 24.37 -8.49 -11.83
N SER A 168 24.17 -9.14 -12.98
CA SER A 168 24.32 -10.60 -13.08
C SER A 168 25.72 -11.05 -12.66
N ALA A 169 25.77 -12.03 -11.76
CA ALA A 169 27.04 -12.66 -11.37
C ALA A 169 27.75 -13.34 -12.54
N GLN A 170 26.99 -13.77 -13.57
CA GLN A 170 27.50 -14.47 -14.76
C GLN A 170 27.90 -13.50 -15.89
N ALA A 171 27.69 -12.20 -15.76
CA ALA A 171 28.11 -11.21 -16.72
C ALA A 171 29.64 -11.17 -16.83
N SER A 172 30.16 -10.89 -18.02
CA SER A 172 31.60 -10.69 -18.24
C SER A 172 32.09 -9.44 -17.47
N ASP A 173 33.41 -9.36 -17.24
CA ASP A 173 34.01 -8.22 -16.54
C ASP A 173 33.69 -6.88 -17.21
N LYS A 174 33.67 -6.87 -18.57
CA LYS A 174 33.33 -5.68 -19.36
C LYS A 174 31.88 -5.26 -19.16
N GLU A 175 30.92 -6.21 -19.08
CA GLU A 175 29.54 -5.94 -18.84
C GLU A 175 29.31 -5.47 -17.39
N LYS A 176 29.98 -6.11 -16.42
CA LYS A 176 29.94 -5.67 -15.01
C LYS A 176 30.47 -4.25 -14.85
N ASP A 177 31.61 -3.92 -15.51
CA ASP A 177 32.16 -2.57 -15.46
C ASP A 177 31.21 -1.53 -16.05
N ALA A 178 30.53 -1.85 -17.16
CA ALA A 178 29.50 -0.98 -17.72
C ALA A 178 28.28 -0.82 -16.80
N ALA A 179 27.81 -1.91 -16.19
CA ALA A 179 26.71 -1.89 -15.25
C ALA A 179 27.04 -1.07 -13.99
N TYR A 180 28.24 -1.24 -13.42
CA TYR A 180 28.67 -0.45 -12.25
C TYR A 180 28.82 1.03 -12.57
N ARG A 181 29.25 1.41 -13.76
CA ARG A 181 29.27 2.82 -14.19
C ARG A 181 27.86 3.38 -14.29
N PHE A 182 26.92 2.60 -14.81
CA PHE A 182 25.51 3.01 -14.84
C PHE A 182 24.91 3.16 -13.44
N LEU A 183 25.16 2.21 -12.52
CA LEU A 183 24.74 2.32 -11.14
C LEU A 183 25.34 3.54 -10.44
N SER A 184 26.63 3.82 -10.69
CA SER A 184 27.29 5.02 -10.15
C SER A 184 26.66 6.31 -10.69
N TYR A 185 26.25 6.33 -11.96
CA TYR A 185 25.51 7.44 -12.55
C TYR A 185 24.16 7.64 -11.90
N LEU A 186 23.40 6.56 -11.65
CA LEU A 186 22.10 6.64 -10.97
C LEU A 186 22.23 7.03 -9.50
N ALA A 187 23.31 6.69 -8.83
CA ALA A 187 23.56 7.03 -7.43
C ALA A 187 24.11 8.46 -7.24
N ASP A 188 24.46 9.15 -8.32
CA ASP A 188 24.81 10.56 -8.25
C ASP A 188 23.59 11.38 -7.81
N PRO A 189 23.72 12.29 -6.82
CA PRO A 189 22.57 13.01 -6.27
C PRO A 189 21.75 13.80 -7.31
N GLU A 190 22.38 14.38 -8.33
CA GLU A 190 21.64 15.13 -9.36
C GLU A 190 20.78 14.20 -10.22
N ASN A 191 21.31 13.02 -10.60
CA ASN A 191 20.59 12.02 -11.38
C ASN A 191 19.53 11.30 -10.52
N ALA A 192 19.84 10.99 -9.26
CA ALA A 192 18.90 10.41 -8.31
C ALA A 192 17.72 11.36 -8.02
N GLN A 193 17.94 12.68 -8.00
CA GLN A 193 16.88 13.67 -7.88
C GLN A 193 15.90 13.59 -9.05
N ILE A 194 16.40 13.49 -10.29
CA ILE A 194 15.55 13.35 -11.48
C ILE A 194 14.66 12.10 -11.36
N PHE A 195 15.23 10.98 -10.92
CA PHE A 195 14.46 9.75 -10.70
C PHE A 195 13.40 9.93 -9.62
N CYS A 196 13.78 10.47 -8.47
CA CYS A 196 12.91 10.72 -7.32
C CYS A 196 11.72 11.61 -7.69
N ASP A 197 11.95 12.68 -8.44
CA ASP A 197 10.91 13.63 -8.85
C ASP A 197 9.91 13.02 -9.85
N ASN A 198 10.35 12.08 -10.68
CA ASN A 198 9.48 11.38 -11.63
C ASN A 198 8.70 10.23 -11.00
N ASP A 199 9.34 9.44 -10.13
CA ASP A 199 8.72 8.30 -9.47
C ASP A 199 7.80 8.71 -8.32
N GLY A 200 8.17 9.78 -7.60
CA GLY A 200 7.43 10.29 -6.44
C GLY A 200 7.56 9.42 -5.19
N ALA A 201 8.54 8.51 -5.17
CA ALA A 201 8.92 7.76 -3.98
C ALA A 201 10.08 8.42 -3.24
N PRO A 202 10.24 8.17 -1.93
CA PRO A 202 11.42 8.59 -1.20
C PRO A 202 12.70 7.97 -1.80
N SER A 203 13.75 8.77 -1.94
CA SER A 203 15.05 8.28 -2.44
C SER A 203 15.84 7.58 -1.34
N CYS A 204 16.59 6.53 -1.72
CA CYS A 204 17.60 5.91 -0.86
C CYS A 204 18.95 6.66 -0.88
N ILE A 205 19.10 7.68 -1.70
CA ILE A 205 20.34 8.47 -1.80
C ILE A 205 20.30 9.64 -0.82
N THR A 206 21.29 9.70 0.05
CA THR A 206 21.38 10.76 1.08
C THR A 206 21.41 12.16 0.43
N GLY A 207 20.56 13.04 0.94
CA GLY A 207 20.44 14.42 0.45
C GLY A 207 19.51 14.57 -0.75
N VAL A 208 18.92 13.52 -1.26
CA VAL A 208 17.91 13.55 -2.31
C VAL A 208 16.53 13.38 -1.67
N ALA A 209 15.64 14.33 -1.94
CA ALA A 209 14.26 14.32 -1.45
C ALA A 209 13.29 14.68 -2.59
N SER A 210 12.11 14.10 -2.58
CA SER A 210 11.07 14.48 -3.53
C SER A 210 10.66 15.93 -3.33
N ASN A 211 10.48 16.64 -4.44
CA ASN A 211 9.93 18.00 -4.46
C ASN A 211 8.39 18.02 -4.31
N ASP A 212 7.77 16.88 -4.12
CA ASP A 212 6.33 16.75 -3.91
C ASP A 212 5.97 16.86 -2.43
N ASP A 213 5.50 18.02 -2.02
CA ASP A 213 4.99 18.25 -0.67
C ASP A 213 3.87 17.28 -0.27
N GLY A 214 3.17 16.72 -1.26
CA GLY A 214 2.11 15.74 -1.05
C GLY A 214 2.59 14.45 -0.39
N ILE A 215 3.87 14.06 -0.55
CA ILE A 215 4.41 12.85 0.10
C ILE A 215 5.07 13.12 1.46
N LYS A 216 5.14 14.38 1.88
CA LYS A 216 5.79 14.77 3.14
C LYS A 216 5.33 13.95 4.36
N PRO A 217 4.01 13.68 4.57
CA PRO A 217 3.58 12.86 5.70
C PRO A 217 4.24 11.48 5.74
N MET A 218 4.48 10.86 4.58
CA MET A 218 5.13 9.55 4.49
C MET A 218 6.63 9.65 4.78
N VAL A 219 7.29 10.69 4.28
CA VAL A 219 8.71 10.96 4.56
C VAL A 219 8.92 11.22 6.06
N ASP A 220 8.03 11.97 6.69
CA ASP A 220 8.09 12.23 8.14
C ASP A 220 7.94 10.93 8.94
N MET A 221 7.06 10.01 8.54
CA MET A 221 6.93 8.69 9.16
C MET A 221 8.19 7.83 8.99
N ILE A 222 8.78 7.82 7.79
CA ILE A 222 10.04 7.12 7.53
C ILE A 222 11.15 7.66 8.44
N ASN A 223 11.29 8.97 8.52
CA ASN A 223 12.30 9.62 9.36
C ASN A 223 12.06 9.38 10.87
N ALA A 224 10.82 9.22 11.28
CA ALA A 224 10.43 8.88 12.65
C ALA A 224 10.58 7.39 12.99
N GLY A 225 10.97 6.54 12.02
CA GLY A 225 11.04 5.08 12.19
C GLY A 225 9.67 4.41 12.35
N LYS A 226 8.59 5.08 11.97
CA LYS A 226 7.21 4.56 11.99
C LYS A 226 6.89 3.78 10.71
N THR A 227 7.76 2.86 10.33
CA THR A 227 7.63 2.05 9.12
C THR A 227 7.81 0.57 9.43
N HIS A 228 7.27 -0.26 8.57
CA HIS A 228 7.55 -1.69 8.51
C HIS A 228 7.86 -2.06 7.06
N ASP A 229 8.81 -2.99 6.88
CA ASP A 229 9.21 -3.47 5.56
C ASP A 229 8.14 -4.37 4.93
N TRP A 230 8.26 -4.63 3.64
CA TRP A 230 7.38 -5.52 2.90
C TRP A 230 7.45 -6.95 3.48
N MET A 231 6.32 -7.62 3.53
CA MET A 231 6.21 -8.99 4.02
C MET A 231 7.16 -9.94 3.28
N ALA A 232 7.33 -9.75 1.97
CA ALA A 232 8.26 -10.51 1.14
C ALA A 232 9.75 -10.32 1.50
N SER A 233 10.09 -9.37 2.39
CA SER A 233 11.47 -9.24 2.91
C SER A 233 11.83 -10.35 3.91
N THR A 234 10.83 -10.99 4.53
CA THR A 234 11.02 -12.00 5.58
C THR A 234 10.23 -13.29 5.34
N ILE A 235 9.19 -13.23 4.53
CA ILE A 235 8.32 -14.36 4.19
C ILE A 235 8.55 -14.76 2.73
N ASP A 236 8.57 -16.05 2.44
CA ASP A 236 8.74 -16.56 1.07
C ASP A 236 7.70 -15.96 0.11
N ASN A 237 8.14 -15.64 -1.10
CA ASN A 237 7.31 -14.98 -2.10
C ASN A 237 6.14 -15.86 -2.57
N ASN A 238 6.27 -17.19 -2.55
CA ASN A 238 5.15 -18.08 -2.88
C ASN A 238 4.06 -17.96 -1.82
N VAL A 239 4.42 -17.97 -0.54
CA VAL A 239 3.48 -17.78 0.56
C VAL A 239 2.77 -16.43 0.45
N THR A 240 3.51 -15.35 0.23
CA THR A 240 2.90 -14.02 0.11
C THR A 240 1.95 -13.92 -1.08
N THR A 241 2.32 -14.51 -2.22
CA THR A 241 1.48 -14.49 -3.44
C THR A 241 0.19 -15.30 -3.25
N ASP A 242 0.26 -16.45 -2.59
CA ASP A 242 -0.92 -17.26 -2.31
C ASP A 242 -1.86 -16.57 -1.32
N LEU A 243 -1.32 -15.88 -0.31
CA LEU A 243 -2.11 -15.04 0.59
C LEU A 243 -2.86 -13.93 -0.15
N TYR A 244 -2.29 -13.35 -1.20
CA TYR A 244 -2.98 -12.32 -2.01
C TYR A 244 -4.24 -12.87 -2.68
N ASN A 245 -4.19 -14.11 -3.18
CA ASN A 245 -5.36 -14.78 -3.76
C ASN A 245 -6.44 -15.08 -2.71
N VAL A 246 -6.03 -15.52 -1.50
CA VAL A 246 -6.95 -15.76 -0.38
C VAL A 246 -7.68 -14.46 0.00
N VAL A 247 -6.94 -13.36 0.17
CA VAL A 247 -7.52 -12.05 0.53
C VAL A 247 -8.38 -11.47 -0.60
N GLN A 248 -8.05 -11.74 -1.87
CA GLN A 248 -8.94 -11.35 -2.97
C GLN A 248 -10.29 -12.09 -2.89
N GLY A 249 -10.28 -13.38 -2.52
CA GLY A 249 -11.49 -14.14 -2.24
C GLY A 249 -12.33 -13.54 -1.10
N PHE A 250 -11.67 -13.05 -0.05
CA PHE A 250 -12.32 -12.35 1.05
C PHE A 250 -13.05 -11.07 0.60
N TRP A 251 -12.53 -10.31 -0.35
CA TRP A 251 -13.24 -9.13 -0.86
C TRP A 251 -14.60 -9.48 -1.49
N ALA A 252 -14.76 -10.71 -1.98
CA ALA A 252 -16.01 -11.18 -2.56
C ALA A 252 -17.01 -11.63 -1.49
N ASN A 253 -16.57 -12.45 -0.51
CA ASN A 253 -17.45 -13.10 0.46
C ASN A 253 -17.55 -12.32 1.79
N LYS A 254 -16.55 -11.53 2.15
CA LYS A 254 -16.44 -10.71 3.38
C LYS A 254 -16.56 -11.51 4.68
N ASP A 255 -16.23 -12.80 4.62
CA ASP A 255 -16.29 -13.73 5.76
C ASP A 255 -14.94 -13.75 6.48
N VAL A 256 -14.90 -13.12 7.66
CA VAL A 256 -13.67 -12.95 8.46
C VAL A 256 -13.15 -14.30 8.98
N ASP A 257 -14.03 -15.16 9.47
CA ASP A 257 -13.61 -16.46 10.01
C ASP A 257 -13.11 -17.37 8.90
N ALA A 258 -13.76 -17.34 7.74
CA ALA A 258 -13.34 -18.13 6.58
C ALA A 258 -11.97 -17.70 6.07
N VAL A 259 -11.72 -16.40 5.88
CA VAL A 259 -10.42 -15.92 5.36
C VAL A 259 -9.27 -16.27 6.29
N MET A 260 -9.44 -16.15 7.61
CA MET A 260 -8.40 -16.47 8.59
C MET A 260 -8.03 -17.96 8.53
N LYS A 261 -9.01 -18.83 8.42
CA LYS A 261 -8.80 -20.26 8.23
C LYS A 261 -8.17 -20.59 6.87
N ASP A 262 -8.62 -19.96 5.80
CA ASP A 262 -8.09 -20.17 4.45
C ASP A 262 -6.63 -19.70 4.35
N MET A 263 -6.23 -18.67 5.11
CA MET A 263 -4.84 -18.25 5.21
C MET A 263 -3.96 -19.33 5.83
N ASP A 264 -4.37 -19.95 6.95
CA ASP A 264 -3.63 -21.04 7.58
C ASP A 264 -3.43 -22.21 6.60
N VAL A 265 -4.50 -22.62 5.88
CA VAL A 265 -4.45 -23.69 4.88
C VAL A 265 -3.52 -23.31 3.73
N SER A 266 -3.60 -22.08 3.24
CA SER A 266 -2.76 -21.59 2.15
C SER A 266 -1.27 -21.58 2.54
N ILE A 267 -0.94 -21.10 3.74
CA ILE A 267 0.44 -21.10 4.25
C ILE A 267 0.97 -22.53 4.39
N GLU A 268 0.20 -23.45 4.94
CA GLU A 268 0.60 -24.85 5.08
C GLU A 268 0.94 -25.49 3.72
N ILE A 269 0.12 -25.24 2.69
CA ILE A 269 0.34 -25.76 1.34
C ILE A 269 1.59 -25.13 0.70
N SER A 270 1.73 -23.81 0.77
CA SER A 270 2.83 -23.09 0.13
C SER A 270 4.18 -23.35 0.81
N SER A 271 4.18 -23.56 2.14
CA SER A 271 5.40 -23.88 2.90
C SER A 271 5.89 -25.30 2.70
N ALA A 272 5.07 -26.19 2.16
CA ALA A 272 5.43 -27.59 1.90
C ALA A 272 6.06 -27.82 0.51
N GLN A 273 6.13 -26.77 -0.33
CA GLN A 273 6.71 -26.80 -1.68
C GLN A 273 8.17 -26.37 -1.66
#